data_8fa8abe3b92e6563a72df7be464ec82f
#
_entry.id   8fa8abe3b92e6563a72df7be464ec82f
#
_cell.length_a   1.000
_cell.length_b   1.000
_cell.length_c   1.000
_cell.angle_alpha   90.00
_cell.angle_beta   90.00
_cell.angle_gamma   90.00
#
_symmetry.space_group_name_H-M   'P 1'
#
loop_
_entity.id
_entity.type
_entity.pdbx_description
1 polymer ?
#
loop_
_entity_poly.entity_id
_entity_poly.type
_entity_poly.pdbx_seq_one_letter_code
_entity_poly.pdbx_strand_id
1 'polypeptide(L)'
;MDTPVILFGAFDRHNFGDMLFPHVAAAMLPDREPIFAGLAERDLRAEGGHRVEALSAVAAWLGERPATLIHVGGEILSCDAWQAAVMLAPPGEAQRLVARLDARPHEQREWAARMLGTDARAPYATAARAAFRGPLRIAYLAVGGVELDACDEALRAEVLAALAAADDVSVRDRRTQAQLQAAGIAARLAPDRQ
;
A
#
# COMPACT_ATOMS: atom_id res chain seq x y z
N MET A 1 13.30 13.09 -20.45
CA MET A 1 12.03 13.12 -19.70
C MET A 1 12.30 12.54 -18.32
N ASP A 2 11.86 13.21 -17.27
CA ASP A 2 12.02 12.71 -15.90
C ASP A 2 11.22 11.44 -15.66
N THR A 3 11.80 10.52 -14.89
CA THR A 3 11.11 9.28 -14.50
C THR A 3 9.91 9.62 -13.61
N PRO A 4 8.68 9.20 -13.95
CA PRO A 4 7.50 9.46 -13.15
C PRO A 4 7.65 8.92 -11.72
N VAL A 5 7.16 9.68 -10.74
CA VAL A 5 7.09 9.27 -9.34
C VAL A 5 5.64 8.99 -8.99
N ILE A 6 5.40 7.82 -8.41
CA ILE A 6 4.08 7.36 -7.97
C ILE A 6 4.12 7.24 -6.46
N LEU A 7 3.24 7.94 -5.77
CA LEU A 7 2.98 7.74 -4.35
C LEU A 7 1.81 6.77 -4.21
N PHE A 8 2.05 5.62 -3.61
CA PHE A 8 1.06 4.55 -3.48
C PHE A 8 0.82 4.20 -2.02
N GLY A 9 -0.44 4.09 -1.63
CA GLY A 9 -0.79 3.76 -0.24
C GLY A 9 -2.30 3.71 0.00
N ALA A 10 -2.68 3.52 1.27
CA ALA A 10 -4.05 3.34 1.71
C ALA A 10 -4.83 4.67 1.86
N PHE A 11 -4.50 5.68 1.07
CA PHE A 11 -5.16 6.99 1.05
C PHE A 11 -6.21 7.12 -0.07
N ASP A 12 -6.66 6.01 -0.62
CA ASP A 12 -7.80 5.87 -1.54
C ASP A 12 -9.13 5.65 -0.80
N ARG A 13 -9.16 5.95 0.49
CA ARG A 13 -10.31 5.87 1.39
C ARG A 13 -10.36 7.08 2.31
N HIS A 14 -11.54 7.40 2.81
CA HIS A 14 -11.74 8.48 3.76
C HIS A 14 -11.24 8.07 5.16
N ASN A 15 -9.94 8.22 5.38
CA ASN A 15 -9.29 8.10 6.68
C ASN A 15 -8.30 9.27 6.82
N PHE A 16 -8.56 10.17 7.76
CA PHE A 16 -7.79 11.40 7.93
C PHE A 16 -6.28 11.12 8.13
N GLY A 17 -5.93 10.13 8.96
CA GLY A 17 -4.53 9.76 9.20
C GLY A 17 -3.82 9.31 7.92
N ASP A 18 -4.46 8.43 7.16
CA ASP A 18 -3.88 7.91 5.91
C ASP A 18 -3.79 9.01 4.83
N MET A 19 -4.77 9.93 4.78
CA MET A 19 -4.77 11.05 3.82
C MET A 19 -3.65 12.08 4.07
N LEU A 20 -3.07 12.15 5.26
CA LEU A 20 -1.95 13.06 5.55
C LEU A 20 -0.63 12.58 4.94
N PHE A 21 -0.40 11.28 4.85
CA PHE A 21 0.88 10.75 4.37
C PHE A 21 1.26 11.20 2.95
N PRO A 22 0.37 11.19 1.94
CA PRO A 22 0.73 11.66 0.61
C PRO A 22 1.05 13.15 0.56
N HIS A 23 0.45 14.00 1.41
CA HIS A 23 0.82 15.42 1.51
C HIS A 23 2.26 15.59 2.01
N VAL A 24 2.62 14.86 3.08
CA VAL A 24 3.99 14.90 3.62
C VAL A 24 5.00 14.39 2.61
N ALA A 25 4.70 13.26 1.96
CA ALA A 25 5.59 12.67 0.97
C ALA A 25 5.76 13.58 -0.26
N ALA A 26 4.69 14.20 -0.76
CA ALA A 26 4.76 15.13 -1.88
C ALA A 26 5.58 16.38 -1.51
N ALA A 27 5.45 16.90 -0.27
CA ALA A 27 6.25 18.03 0.20
C ALA A 27 7.77 17.73 0.28
N MET A 28 8.15 16.45 0.36
CA MET A 28 9.56 16.01 0.28
C MET A 28 10.09 15.92 -1.17
N LEU A 29 9.23 16.17 -2.16
CA LEU A 29 9.53 16.08 -3.59
C LEU A 29 9.22 17.43 -4.29
N PRO A 30 9.84 18.56 -3.89
CA PRO A 30 9.40 19.89 -4.30
C PRO A 30 9.50 20.13 -5.82
N ASP A 31 10.39 19.42 -6.51
CA ASP A 31 10.61 19.57 -7.95
C ASP A 31 9.89 18.50 -8.79
N ARG A 32 8.95 17.78 -8.20
CA ARG A 32 8.23 16.67 -8.84
C ARG A 32 6.73 16.80 -8.65
N GLU A 33 5.97 16.49 -9.68
CA GLU A 33 4.53 16.25 -9.58
C GLU A 33 4.28 14.74 -9.46
N PRO A 34 4.04 14.21 -8.25
CA PRO A 34 3.79 12.79 -8.09
C PRO A 34 2.39 12.41 -8.55
N ILE A 35 2.25 11.19 -9.06
CA ILE A 35 0.96 10.55 -9.31
C ILE A 35 0.52 9.90 -7.99
N PHE A 36 -0.66 10.25 -7.50
CA PHE A 36 -1.24 9.62 -6.33
C PHE A 36 -2.02 8.38 -6.77
N ALA A 37 -1.65 7.22 -6.23
CA ALA A 37 -2.25 5.95 -6.60
C ALA A 37 -2.70 5.15 -5.37
N GLY A 38 -3.79 4.42 -5.51
CA GLY A 38 -4.33 3.49 -4.53
C GLY A 38 -4.76 2.19 -5.20
N LEU A 39 -5.42 1.31 -4.46
CA LEU A 39 -6.04 0.11 -5.02
C LEU A 39 -7.31 0.47 -5.83
N ALA A 40 -7.98 1.56 -5.44
CA ALA A 40 -9.16 2.08 -6.12
C ALA A 40 -8.98 3.55 -6.54
N GLU A 41 -9.63 3.93 -7.64
CA GLU A 41 -9.76 5.34 -8.01
C GLU A 41 -10.72 6.04 -7.04
N ARG A 42 -10.29 7.21 -6.53
CA ARG A 42 -11.10 8.07 -5.64
C ARG A 42 -10.73 9.54 -5.84
N ASP A 43 -11.71 10.40 -5.79
CA ASP A 43 -11.48 11.85 -5.66
C ASP A 43 -11.84 12.29 -4.24
N LEU A 44 -10.82 12.47 -3.40
CA LEU A 44 -10.94 12.84 -2.00
C LEU A 44 -10.55 14.32 -1.75
N ARG A 45 -10.51 15.13 -2.80
CA ARG A 45 -10.13 16.56 -2.69
C ARG A 45 -11.12 17.37 -1.84
N ALA A 46 -12.40 17.00 -1.89
CA ALA A 46 -13.44 17.64 -1.06
C ALA A 46 -13.24 17.35 0.45
N GLU A 47 -12.59 16.24 0.78
CA GLU A 47 -12.29 15.80 2.14
C GLU A 47 -10.86 16.16 2.59
N GLY A 48 -10.16 16.99 1.81
CA GLY A 48 -8.78 17.39 2.12
C GLY A 48 -7.70 16.40 1.68
N GLY A 49 -8.07 15.37 0.90
CA GLY A 49 -7.15 14.42 0.29
C GLY A 49 -6.74 14.80 -1.13
N HIS A 50 -6.38 13.82 -1.92
CA HIS A 50 -5.98 13.94 -3.33
C HIS A 50 -6.99 13.26 -4.25
N ARG A 51 -6.89 13.56 -5.55
CA ARG A 51 -7.41 12.65 -6.57
C ARG A 51 -6.43 11.48 -6.68
N VAL A 52 -6.94 10.29 -6.39
CA VAL A 52 -6.17 9.04 -6.37
C VAL A 52 -6.57 8.20 -7.56
N GLU A 53 -5.60 7.80 -8.37
CA GLU A 53 -5.81 6.90 -9.51
C GLU A 53 -5.71 5.44 -9.07
N ALA A 54 -6.42 4.53 -9.75
CA ALA A 54 -6.20 3.11 -9.52
C ALA A 54 -4.80 2.69 -10.00
N LEU A 55 -4.07 1.94 -9.19
CA LEU A 55 -2.71 1.48 -9.50
C LEU A 55 -2.64 0.76 -10.86
N SER A 56 -3.65 -0.06 -11.18
CA SER A 56 -3.77 -0.76 -12.46
C SER A 56 -3.91 0.19 -13.65
N ALA A 57 -4.63 1.29 -13.49
CA ALA A 57 -4.79 2.31 -14.52
C ALA A 57 -3.48 3.07 -14.76
N VAL A 58 -2.77 3.42 -13.68
CA VAL A 58 -1.44 4.05 -13.77
C VAL A 58 -0.44 3.13 -14.47
N ALA A 59 -0.42 1.84 -14.10
CA ALA A 59 0.46 0.85 -14.71
C ALA A 59 0.14 0.66 -16.22
N ALA A 60 -1.13 0.58 -16.59
CA ALA A 60 -1.56 0.48 -17.98
C ALA A 60 -1.16 1.71 -18.79
N TRP A 61 -1.33 2.93 -18.24
CA TRP A 61 -0.92 4.17 -18.88
C TRP A 61 0.59 4.28 -19.05
N LEU A 62 1.37 3.81 -18.10
CA LEU A 62 2.83 3.79 -18.19
C LEU A 62 3.34 2.76 -19.20
N GLY A 63 2.69 1.62 -19.32
CA GLY A 63 3.14 0.53 -20.19
C GLY A 63 4.53 0.02 -19.77
N GLU A 64 5.51 0.11 -20.67
CA GLU A 64 6.89 -0.33 -20.41
C GLU A 64 7.83 0.79 -19.95
N ARG A 65 7.30 2.00 -19.74
CA ARG A 65 8.11 3.14 -19.29
C ARG A 65 8.61 2.91 -17.86
N PRO A 66 9.86 3.33 -17.55
CA PRO A 66 10.38 3.24 -16.19
C PRO A 66 9.62 4.17 -15.25
N ALA A 67 9.48 3.76 -13.99
CA ALA A 67 8.86 4.57 -12.94
C ALA A 67 9.55 4.35 -11.58
N THR A 68 9.35 5.29 -10.66
CA THR A 68 9.66 5.13 -9.25
C THR A 68 8.35 5.08 -8.48
N LEU A 69 8.12 4.04 -7.70
CA LEU A 69 6.96 3.88 -6.84
C LEU A 69 7.41 3.93 -5.38
N ILE A 70 6.76 4.79 -4.62
CA ILE A 70 7.00 4.95 -3.19
C ILE A 70 5.73 4.55 -2.46
N HIS A 71 5.80 3.45 -1.69
CA HIS A 71 4.77 3.12 -0.72
C HIS A 71 4.82 4.12 0.42
N VAL A 72 3.70 4.77 0.72
CA VAL A 72 3.66 5.93 1.60
C VAL A 72 2.86 5.65 2.86
N GLY A 73 3.56 5.56 3.99
CA GLY A 73 2.97 5.52 5.32
C GLY A 73 1.95 4.41 5.56
N GLY A 74 1.20 4.56 6.65
CA GLY A 74 0.12 3.64 7.00
C GLY A 74 0.57 2.29 7.57
N GLU A 75 -0.38 1.56 8.15
CA GLU A 75 -0.20 0.18 8.63
C GLU A 75 -0.44 -0.80 7.48
N ILE A 76 0.40 -0.72 6.43
CA ILE A 76 0.17 -1.45 5.19
C ILE A 76 0.80 -2.84 5.14
N LEU A 77 1.81 -3.11 5.98
CA LEU A 77 2.53 -4.38 5.94
C LEU A 77 1.73 -5.53 6.55
N SER A 78 0.80 -5.24 7.46
CA SER A 78 -0.10 -6.22 8.09
C SER A 78 -1.54 -6.14 7.58
N CYS A 79 -1.84 -5.23 6.64
CA CYS A 79 -3.17 -5.08 6.05
C CYS A 79 -3.40 -6.15 4.98
N ASP A 80 -4.23 -7.14 5.28
CA ASP A 80 -4.55 -8.20 4.33
C ASP A 80 -5.53 -7.76 3.24
N ALA A 81 -5.68 -8.61 2.21
CA ALA A 81 -6.54 -8.33 1.06
C ALA A 81 -8.02 -8.18 1.45
N TRP A 82 -8.49 -8.95 2.44
CA TRP A 82 -9.87 -8.84 2.92
C TRP A 82 -10.11 -7.50 3.60
N GLN A 83 -9.22 -7.09 4.51
CA GLN A 83 -9.27 -5.79 5.19
C GLN A 83 -9.25 -4.65 4.17
N ALA A 84 -8.30 -4.68 3.22
CA ALA A 84 -8.19 -3.67 2.16
C ALA A 84 -9.50 -3.56 1.35
N ALA A 85 -10.05 -4.69 0.90
CA ALA A 85 -11.26 -4.72 0.09
C ALA A 85 -12.51 -4.25 0.86
N VAL A 86 -12.68 -4.66 2.12
CA VAL A 86 -13.79 -4.21 2.98
C VAL A 86 -13.72 -2.70 3.22
N MET A 87 -12.52 -2.16 3.45
CA MET A 87 -12.34 -0.73 3.67
C MET A 87 -12.64 0.13 2.45
N LEU A 88 -12.54 -0.43 1.24
CA LEU A 88 -12.88 0.24 -0.02
C LEU A 88 -14.34 0.10 -0.42
N ALA A 89 -15.06 -0.84 0.19
CA ALA A 89 -16.50 -1.03 -0.07
C ALA A 89 -17.34 0.12 0.54
N PRO A 90 -18.51 0.43 -0.05
CA PRO A 90 -19.44 1.38 0.57
C PRO A 90 -19.81 0.93 1.99
N PRO A 91 -19.97 1.85 2.97
CA PRO A 91 -20.14 1.49 4.39
C PRO A 91 -21.27 0.49 4.66
N GLY A 92 -22.43 0.66 4.01
CA GLY A 92 -23.58 -0.27 4.18
C GLY A 92 -23.35 -1.64 3.54
N GLU A 93 -22.47 -1.74 2.53
CA GLU A 93 -22.08 -3.01 1.91
C GLU A 93 -20.99 -3.69 2.74
N ALA A 94 -20.02 -2.94 3.24
CA ALA A 94 -18.96 -3.46 4.10
C ALA A 94 -19.51 -4.22 5.30
N GLN A 95 -20.50 -3.65 6.02
CA GLN A 95 -21.12 -4.31 7.17
C GLN A 95 -21.84 -5.62 6.79
N ARG A 96 -22.56 -5.63 5.66
CA ARG A 96 -23.25 -6.84 5.15
C ARG A 96 -22.26 -7.92 4.74
N LEU A 97 -21.15 -7.53 4.12
CA LEU A 97 -20.09 -8.44 3.69
C LEU A 97 -19.41 -9.08 4.90
N VAL A 98 -19.03 -8.27 5.89
CA VAL A 98 -18.44 -8.79 7.13
C VAL A 98 -19.39 -9.79 7.79
N ALA A 99 -20.66 -9.44 8.00
CA ALA A 99 -21.62 -10.34 8.62
C ALA A 99 -21.86 -11.64 7.81
N ARG A 100 -21.81 -11.58 6.47
CA ARG A 100 -22.05 -12.74 5.60
C ARG A 100 -20.84 -13.66 5.51
N LEU A 101 -19.62 -13.10 5.46
CA LEU A 101 -18.38 -13.82 5.21
C LEU A 101 -17.57 -14.05 6.47
N ASP A 102 -18.09 -13.68 7.66
CA ASP A 102 -17.46 -13.97 8.94
C ASP A 102 -17.18 -15.48 9.07
N ALA A 103 -15.98 -15.80 9.58
CA ALA A 103 -15.47 -17.18 9.69
C ALA A 103 -15.36 -17.97 8.36
N ARG A 104 -15.35 -17.32 7.19
CA ARG A 104 -15.18 -17.96 5.89
C ARG A 104 -13.95 -17.44 5.12
N PRO A 105 -12.73 -17.71 5.59
CA PRO A 105 -11.52 -17.07 5.09
C PRO A 105 -11.25 -17.34 3.61
N HIS A 106 -11.67 -18.48 3.09
CA HIS A 106 -11.53 -18.79 1.66
C HIS A 106 -12.43 -17.87 0.78
N GLU A 107 -13.70 -17.74 1.16
CA GLU A 107 -14.65 -16.86 0.45
C GLU A 107 -14.28 -15.38 0.57
N GLN A 108 -13.75 -14.96 1.75
CA GLN A 108 -13.21 -13.62 1.95
C GLN A 108 -12.09 -13.33 0.96
N ARG A 109 -11.13 -14.25 0.83
CA ARG A 109 -9.99 -14.10 -0.08
C ARG A 109 -10.42 -14.04 -1.54
N GLU A 110 -11.29 -14.95 -1.98
CA GLU A 110 -11.80 -14.93 -3.34
C GLU A 110 -12.57 -13.66 -3.69
N TRP A 111 -13.39 -13.18 -2.74
CA TRP A 111 -14.12 -11.94 -2.92
C TRP A 111 -13.17 -10.75 -3.02
N ALA A 112 -12.18 -10.67 -2.11
CA ALA A 112 -11.18 -9.61 -2.10
C ALA A 112 -10.37 -9.59 -3.41
N ALA A 113 -9.90 -10.74 -3.89
CA ALA A 113 -9.15 -10.84 -5.14
C ALA A 113 -9.96 -10.33 -6.34
N ARG A 114 -11.25 -10.69 -6.42
CA ARG A 114 -12.14 -10.17 -7.48
C ARG A 114 -12.37 -8.67 -7.38
N MET A 115 -12.57 -8.15 -6.16
CA MET A 115 -12.83 -6.74 -5.95
C MET A 115 -11.58 -5.88 -6.24
N LEU A 116 -10.42 -6.34 -5.82
CA LEU A 116 -9.17 -5.60 -5.95
C LEU A 116 -8.44 -5.84 -7.28
N GLY A 117 -8.84 -6.88 -8.04
CA GLY A 117 -8.20 -7.26 -9.28
C GLY A 117 -6.76 -7.78 -9.10
N THR A 118 -6.43 -8.34 -7.91
CA THR A 118 -5.11 -8.87 -7.57
C THR A 118 -5.22 -10.01 -6.58
N ASP A 119 -4.31 -10.99 -6.68
CA ASP A 119 -4.18 -12.09 -5.73
C ASP A 119 -3.20 -11.80 -4.58
N ALA A 120 -2.64 -10.58 -4.54
CA ALA A 120 -1.74 -10.15 -3.49
C ALA A 120 -2.39 -10.27 -2.11
N ARG A 121 -1.67 -10.87 -1.15
CA ARG A 121 -2.18 -11.08 0.23
C ARG A 121 -2.19 -9.79 1.04
N ALA A 122 -1.18 -8.94 0.83
CA ALA A 122 -1.06 -7.61 1.41
C ALA A 122 -1.01 -6.54 0.31
N PRO A 123 -2.14 -6.24 -0.37
CA PRO A 123 -2.14 -5.54 -1.65
C PRO A 123 -1.54 -4.13 -1.59
N TYR A 124 -1.71 -3.40 -0.49
CA TYR A 124 -1.04 -2.10 -0.33
C TYR A 124 0.48 -2.20 -0.21
N ALA A 125 1.01 -3.35 0.17
CA ALA A 125 2.45 -3.56 0.30
C ALA A 125 3.05 -4.29 -0.92
N THR A 126 2.31 -5.19 -1.59
CA THR A 126 2.91 -6.17 -2.50
C THR A 126 2.37 -6.15 -3.93
N ALA A 127 1.17 -5.56 -4.19
CA ALA A 127 0.54 -5.60 -5.50
C ALA A 127 1.32 -4.84 -6.60
N ALA A 128 2.14 -3.85 -6.24
CA ALA A 128 2.77 -2.95 -7.21
C ALA A 128 3.68 -3.69 -8.20
N ARG A 129 4.54 -4.58 -7.75
CA ARG A 129 5.50 -5.27 -8.62
C ARG A 129 4.83 -6.04 -9.75
N ALA A 130 3.71 -6.69 -9.48
CA ALA A 130 2.97 -7.47 -10.46
C ALA A 130 2.18 -6.60 -11.46
N ALA A 131 1.83 -5.37 -11.07
CA ALA A 131 1.03 -4.48 -11.91
C ALA A 131 1.85 -3.85 -13.06
N PHE A 132 3.14 -3.58 -12.86
CA PHE A 132 3.98 -2.85 -13.81
C PHE A 132 4.79 -3.79 -14.71
N ARG A 133 4.83 -3.45 -16.01
CA ARG A 133 5.60 -4.19 -17.02
C ARG A 133 7.01 -3.63 -17.24
N GLY A 134 7.18 -2.33 -17.04
CA GLY A 134 8.46 -1.63 -17.20
C GLY A 134 9.35 -1.70 -15.97
N PRO A 135 10.59 -1.17 -16.06
CA PRO A 135 11.50 -1.06 -14.94
C PRO A 135 10.87 -0.24 -13.79
N LEU A 136 10.83 -0.78 -12.60
CA LEU A 136 10.21 -0.16 -11.43
C LEU A 136 11.19 -0.15 -10.27
N ARG A 137 11.56 1.07 -9.81
CA ARG A 137 12.20 1.27 -8.52
C ARG A 137 11.12 1.34 -7.45
N ILE A 138 11.30 0.61 -6.35
CA ILE A 138 10.33 0.56 -5.26
C ILE A 138 11.00 0.99 -3.95
N ALA A 139 10.39 1.97 -3.29
CA ALA A 139 10.75 2.37 -1.95
C ALA A 139 9.56 2.28 -1.00
N TYR A 140 9.82 2.04 0.28
CA TYR A 140 8.83 2.09 1.34
C TYR A 140 9.19 3.24 2.29
N LEU A 141 8.28 4.22 2.42
CA LEU A 141 8.48 5.42 3.21
C LEU A 141 7.59 5.40 4.46
N ALA A 142 8.22 5.28 5.63
CA ALA A 142 7.56 5.33 6.94
C ALA A 142 6.37 4.36 7.07
N VAL A 143 6.49 3.16 6.52
CA VAL A 143 5.43 2.14 6.59
C VAL A 143 5.38 1.45 7.95
N GLY A 144 4.20 1.02 8.37
CA GLY A 144 3.95 0.27 9.60
C GLY A 144 3.61 -1.18 9.33
N GLY A 145 3.92 -2.03 10.30
CA GLY A 145 3.67 -3.47 10.29
C GLY A 145 3.77 -4.05 11.71
N VAL A 146 3.20 -3.33 12.69
CA VAL A 146 3.31 -3.69 14.12
C VAL A 146 2.84 -5.12 14.38
N GLU A 147 1.87 -5.60 13.62
CA GLU A 147 1.28 -6.94 13.77
C GLU A 147 1.74 -7.94 12.70
N LEU A 148 2.82 -7.63 11.96
CA LEU A 148 3.31 -8.50 10.88
C LEU A 148 3.71 -9.90 11.39
N ASP A 149 4.21 -10.00 12.63
CA ASP A 149 4.55 -11.26 13.29
C ASP A 149 3.31 -12.11 13.67
N ALA A 150 2.15 -11.48 13.81
CA ALA A 150 0.88 -12.14 14.09
C ALA A 150 0.09 -12.52 12.83
N CYS A 151 0.49 -12.04 11.65
CA CYS A 151 -0.12 -12.39 10.38
C CYS A 151 0.12 -13.86 10.01
N ASP A 152 -0.72 -14.40 9.12
CA ASP A 152 -0.47 -15.74 8.56
C ASP A 152 0.89 -15.82 7.86
N GLU A 153 1.47 -17.01 7.85
CA GLU A 153 2.83 -17.24 7.34
C GLU A 153 2.97 -16.84 5.87
N ALA A 154 1.95 -17.08 5.06
CA ALA A 154 2.02 -16.81 3.62
C ALA A 154 1.95 -15.30 3.33
N LEU A 155 1.14 -14.52 4.07
CA LEU A 155 1.13 -13.07 3.99
C LEU A 155 2.48 -12.50 4.43
N ARG A 156 2.97 -12.94 5.58
CA ARG A 156 4.27 -12.49 6.10
C ARG A 156 5.40 -12.78 5.13
N ALA A 157 5.45 -13.98 4.56
CA ALA A 157 6.47 -14.36 3.58
C ALA A 157 6.41 -13.47 2.32
N GLU A 158 5.20 -13.18 1.81
CA GLU A 158 5.00 -12.29 0.65
C GLU A 158 5.50 -10.87 0.93
N VAL A 159 5.14 -10.31 2.10
CA VAL A 159 5.57 -8.97 2.50
C VAL A 159 7.09 -8.90 2.68
N LEU A 160 7.69 -9.86 3.38
CA LEU A 160 9.15 -9.89 3.58
C LEU A 160 9.90 -10.02 2.24
N ALA A 161 9.40 -10.84 1.32
CA ALA A 161 9.98 -10.95 -0.01
C ALA A 161 9.90 -9.63 -0.81
N ALA A 162 8.77 -8.92 -0.72
CA ALA A 162 8.61 -7.62 -1.38
C ALA A 162 9.55 -6.56 -0.80
N LEU A 163 9.70 -6.51 0.54
CA LEU A 163 10.61 -5.58 1.22
C LEU A 163 12.08 -5.90 0.94
N ALA A 164 12.45 -7.19 0.89
CA ALA A 164 13.82 -7.61 0.55
C ALA A 164 14.21 -7.25 -0.89
N ALA A 165 13.23 -7.17 -1.80
CA ALA A 165 13.44 -6.78 -3.20
C ALA A 165 13.31 -5.27 -3.45
N ALA A 166 13.05 -4.46 -2.42
CA ALA A 166 12.91 -3.02 -2.54
C ALA A 166 14.27 -2.32 -2.61
N ASP A 167 14.29 -1.15 -3.26
CA ASP A 167 15.49 -0.30 -3.37
C ASP A 167 15.78 0.46 -2.06
N ASP A 168 14.74 0.78 -1.28
CA ASP A 168 14.86 1.45 0.02
C ASP A 168 13.67 1.13 0.91
N VAL A 169 13.91 0.96 2.22
CA VAL A 169 12.88 0.68 3.21
C VAL A 169 13.05 1.56 4.43
N SER A 170 12.02 2.34 4.75
CA SER A 170 11.90 2.99 6.05
C SER A 170 10.56 2.67 6.70
N VAL A 171 10.61 2.50 8.02
CA VAL A 171 9.47 2.14 8.85
C VAL A 171 9.22 3.21 9.91
N ARG A 172 7.99 3.31 10.39
CA ARG A 172 7.58 4.35 11.34
C ARG A 172 7.81 4.00 12.80
N ASP A 173 8.01 2.72 13.12
CA ASP A 173 8.11 2.25 14.50
C ASP A 173 9.22 1.21 14.70
N ARG A 174 9.70 1.14 15.95
CA ARG A 174 10.81 0.27 16.33
C ARG A 174 10.44 -1.22 16.33
N ARG A 175 9.17 -1.57 16.54
CA ARG A 175 8.72 -2.97 16.54
C ARG A 175 8.79 -3.52 15.14
N THR A 176 8.22 -2.79 14.15
CA THR A 176 8.35 -3.16 12.74
C THR A 176 9.82 -3.23 12.32
N GLN A 177 10.65 -2.26 12.72
CA GLN A 177 12.09 -2.28 12.41
C GLN A 177 12.77 -3.55 12.94
N ALA A 178 12.51 -3.93 14.20
CA ALA A 178 13.10 -5.12 14.82
C ALA A 178 12.67 -6.41 14.10
N GLN A 179 11.40 -6.51 13.70
CA GLN A 179 10.89 -7.66 12.94
C GLN A 179 11.60 -7.81 11.59
N LEU A 180 11.78 -6.70 10.85
CA LEU A 180 12.47 -6.71 9.56
C LEU A 180 13.96 -7.05 9.72
N GLN A 181 14.63 -6.50 10.73
CA GLN A 181 16.01 -6.83 11.04
C GLN A 181 16.20 -8.32 11.39
N ALA A 182 15.27 -8.90 12.15
CA ALA A 182 15.28 -10.34 12.46
C ALA A 182 15.10 -11.20 11.19
N ALA A 183 14.43 -10.68 10.16
CA ALA A 183 14.30 -11.30 8.85
C ALA A 183 15.47 -10.97 7.88
N GLY A 184 16.52 -10.28 8.35
CA GLY A 184 17.67 -9.90 7.53
C GLY A 184 17.42 -8.73 6.58
N ILE A 185 16.35 -7.96 6.77
CA ILE A 185 16.01 -6.81 5.93
C ILE A 185 16.47 -5.53 6.62
N ALA A 186 17.35 -4.77 5.94
CA ALA A 186 17.77 -3.46 6.41
C ALA A 186 16.62 -2.45 6.27
N ALA A 187 16.19 -1.87 7.39
CA ALA A 187 15.15 -0.85 7.41
C ALA A 187 15.58 0.33 8.29
N ARG A 188 15.44 1.54 7.76
CA ARG A 188 15.66 2.77 8.53
C ARG A 188 14.42 3.10 9.36
N LEU A 189 14.60 3.60 10.57
CA LEU A 189 13.50 4.20 11.32
C LEU A 189 13.25 5.59 10.73
N ALA A 190 12.05 5.86 10.27
CA ALA A 190 11.67 7.21 9.88
C ALA A 190 11.68 8.11 11.13
N PRO A 191 12.19 9.36 11.02
CA PRO A 191 12.15 10.25 12.17
C PRO A 191 10.70 10.46 12.58
N ASP A 192 10.42 10.10 13.83
CA ASP A 192 9.17 10.46 14.50
C ASP A 192 9.21 11.99 14.67
N ARG A 193 8.51 12.71 13.79
CA ARG A 193 8.32 14.15 14.02
C ARG A 193 7.19 14.28 15.04
N GLN A 194 7.58 14.26 16.32
CA GLN A 194 6.74 14.78 17.39
C GLN A 194 6.42 16.25 17.17
#